data_4f1aab5332d6a2f3a21d973025602690
#
_entry.id   4f1aab5332d6a2f3a21d973025602690
#
_cell.length_a   1.000
_cell.length_b   1.000
_cell.length_c   1.000
_cell.angle_alpha   90.00
_cell.angle_beta   90.00
_cell.angle_gamma   90.00
#
_symmetry.space_group_name_H-M   'P 1'
#
loop_
_entity.id
_entity.type
_entity.pdbx_description
1 polymer ?
#
loop_
_entity_poly.entity_id
_entity_poly.type
_entity_poly.pdbx_seq_one_letter_code
_entity_poly.pdbx_strand_id
1 'polypeptide(L)'
;MAKHKHLTLSERYDIEKYLNQRFNFSEIGRLLNKSDRTIAYEIKKHIQKSTRNKFNNYYLFPCEKLKHTPFLCNGCEDKAHCRKNKYFYYGKDANDTYKELLVSSRTGIDMKTNEFNDLNTIVKDEVANKGHSFAMIIRTHKNEISKTKRTLYNYLEKGYLDINNLDVPRKVRYKIRKKKQEVKIRKTKIREGRTYQDFIKYKNDYFIEHYEEANIVQMDTVVGPNIENQSCILTLLFENSRFLMIFKLANKTMSEVDKVFDYLRSTLGLDLFSYLFQIILTDNGSEFFDVNHIENNEAYPKTHLFFCDPMQSQQKGRIEVAHEYIRRYIPKGSSFNDLSQDDLTFISNNINSIPRDKLRGMNAFKIQEFFTPNDFFTKLNFKEINSKDIIIKKYN
;
A
#
# COMPACT_ATOMS: atom_id res chain seq x y z
N MET A 1 -9.32 -4.04 -37.46
CA MET A 1 -8.42 -2.97 -37.94
C MET A 1 -7.01 -3.24 -37.41
N ALA A 2 -6.03 -3.39 -38.32
CA ALA A 2 -4.64 -3.59 -37.89
C ALA A 2 -4.12 -2.35 -37.19
N LYS A 3 -3.76 -2.45 -35.90
CA LYS A 3 -3.10 -1.38 -35.17
C LYS A 3 -1.77 -1.07 -35.85
N HIS A 4 -1.60 0.13 -36.40
CA HIS A 4 -0.33 0.61 -36.91
C HIS A 4 0.72 0.54 -35.80
N LYS A 5 1.67 -0.39 -35.91
CA LYS A 5 2.78 -0.51 -34.97
C LYS A 5 3.81 0.57 -35.30
N HIS A 6 4.25 1.30 -34.31
CA HIS A 6 5.37 2.23 -34.44
C HIS A 6 6.67 1.45 -34.80
N LEU A 7 7.62 2.15 -35.44
CA LEU A 7 8.92 1.58 -35.76
C LEU A 7 9.67 1.19 -34.49
N THR A 8 10.23 -0.01 -34.50
CA THR A 8 11.09 -0.53 -33.43
C THR A 8 12.52 -0.01 -33.58
N LEU A 9 13.33 -0.18 -32.54
CA LEU A 9 14.76 0.16 -32.59
C LEU A 9 15.49 -0.65 -33.69
N SER A 10 15.15 -1.93 -33.86
CA SER A 10 15.74 -2.78 -34.91
C SER A 10 15.39 -2.25 -36.29
N GLU A 11 14.12 -1.93 -36.55
CA GLU A 11 13.69 -1.35 -37.84
C GLU A 11 14.39 -0.02 -38.11
N ARG A 12 14.69 0.80 -37.10
CA ARG A 12 15.43 2.05 -37.23
C ARG A 12 16.91 1.83 -37.58
N TYR A 13 17.54 0.81 -37.00
CA TYR A 13 18.88 0.41 -37.38
C TYR A 13 18.93 -0.16 -38.83
N ASP A 14 17.92 -0.92 -39.23
CA ASP A 14 17.81 -1.42 -40.60
C ASP A 14 17.60 -0.25 -41.59
N ILE A 15 16.82 0.75 -41.28
CA ILE A 15 16.69 1.96 -42.09
C ILE A 15 18.04 2.67 -42.23
N GLU A 16 18.78 2.86 -41.12
CA GLU A 16 20.13 3.46 -41.18
C GLU A 16 21.09 2.64 -42.06
N LYS A 17 21.08 1.32 -41.90
CA LYS A 17 21.90 0.39 -42.69
C LYS A 17 21.61 0.49 -44.17
N TYR A 18 20.33 0.45 -44.55
CA TYR A 18 19.90 0.53 -45.95
C TYR A 18 20.18 1.90 -46.57
N LEU A 19 20.02 3.00 -45.82
CA LEU A 19 20.44 4.32 -46.26
C LEU A 19 21.94 4.42 -46.54
N ASN A 20 22.78 3.78 -45.73
CA ASN A 20 24.21 3.70 -45.94
C ASN A 20 24.55 2.87 -47.22
N GLN A 21 23.69 1.93 -47.57
CA GLN A 21 23.79 1.12 -48.81
C GLN A 21 23.12 1.78 -50.03
N ARG A 22 22.59 3.03 -49.89
CA ARG A 22 21.96 3.84 -50.94
C ARG A 22 20.62 3.34 -51.43
N PHE A 23 19.91 2.54 -50.63
CA PHE A 23 18.55 2.17 -50.95
C PHE A 23 17.63 3.40 -50.91
N ASN A 24 16.68 3.48 -51.83
CA ASN A 24 15.63 4.50 -51.81
C ASN A 24 14.51 4.15 -50.83
N PHE A 25 13.61 5.11 -50.55
CA PHE A 25 12.56 4.93 -49.55
C PHE A 25 11.57 3.79 -49.88
N SER A 26 11.31 3.58 -51.18
CA SER A 26 10.43 2.49 -51.64
C SER A 26 11.06 1.12 -51.46
N GLU A 27 12.36 1.01 -51.70
CA GLU A 27 13.13 -0.23 -51.46
C GLU A 27 13.19 -0.55 -49.97
N ILE A 28 13.51 0.42 -49.13
CA ILE A 28 13.52 0.27 -47.67
C ILE A 28 12.14 -0.12 -47.17
N GLY A 29 11.09 0.53 -47.69
CA GLY A 29 9.71 0.23 -47.37
C GLY A 29 9.33 -1.23 -47.66
N ARG A 30 9.73 -1.75 -48.84
CA ARG A 30 9.49 -3.17 -49.21
C ARG A 30 10.22 -4.13 -48.27
N LEU A 31 11.50 -3.86 -47.96
CA LEU A 31 12.30 -4.70 -47.09
C LEU A 31 11.76 -4.76 -45.64
N LEU A 32 11.20 -3.66 -45.15
CA LEU A 32 10.63 -3.57 -43.79
C LEU A 32 9.11 -3.78 -43.73
N ASN A 33 8.47 -4.10 -44.86
CA ASN A 33 7.04 -4.23 -44.97
C ASN A 33 6.28 -2.99 -44.42
N LYS A 34 6.77 -1.81 -44.81
CA LYS A 34 6.23 -0.50 -44.48
C LYS A 34 5.97 0.32 -45.75
N SER A 35 5.10 1.32 -45.66
CA SER A 35 4.92 2.22 -46.78
C SER A 35 6.16 3.14 -46.94
N ASP A 36 6.47 3.53 -48.16
CA ASP A 36 7.52 4.53 -48.49
C ASP A 36 7.26 5.86 -47.77
N ARG A 37 6.00 6.25 -47.61
CA ARG A 37 5.59 7.44 -46.83
C ARG A 37 5.98 7.32 -45.37
N THR A 38 5.86 6.14 -44.76
CA THR A 38 6.26 5.91 -43.37
C THR A 38 7.77 6.08 -43.23
N ILE A 39 8.55 5.51 -44.15
CA ILE A 39 10.01 5.62 -44.16
C ILE A 39 10.43 7.09 -44.39
N ALA A 40 9.83 7.76 -45.36
CA ALA A 40 10.09 9.17 -45.63
C ALA A 40 9.78 10.07 -44.45
N TYR A 41 8.66 9.83 -43.76
CA TYR A 41 8.26 10.59 -42.58
C TYR A 41 9.24 10.39 -41.42
N GLU A 42 9.59 9.13 -41.12
CA GLU A 42 10.56 8.80 -40.05
C GLU A 42 11.90 9.50 -40.29
N ILE A 43 12.41 9.40 -41.52
CA ILE A 43 13.70 10.00 -41.89
C ILE A 43 13.64 11.54 -41.79
N LYS A 44 12.63 12.17 -42.38
CA LYS A 44 12.48 13.63 -42.33
C LYS A 44 12.33 14.17 -40.93
N LYS A 45 11.64 13.43 -40.06
CA LYS A 45 11.42 13.81 -38.66
C LYS A 45 12.71 13.74 -37.83
N HIS A 46 13.61 12.85 -38.15
CA HIS A 46 14.80 12.55 -37.35
C HIS A 46 16.12 12.84 -38.07
N ILE A 47 16.08 13.69 -39.12
CA ILE A 47 17.29 14.22 -39.75
C ILE A 47 18.11 15.02 -38.76
N GLN A 48 19.40 14.76 -38.68
CA GLN A 48 20.35 15.48 -37.86
C GLN A 48 21.40 16.18 -38.70
N LYS A 49 21.63 17.45 -38.43
CA LYS A 49 22.75 18.20 -39.03
C LYS A 49 24.03 17.85 -38.27
N SER A 50 25.05 17.38 -38.99
CA SER A 50 26.34 17.11 -38.38
C SER A 50 27.01 18.45 -37.93
N THR A 51 27.35 18.51 -36.65
CA THR A 51 28.07 19.61 -36.05
C THR A 51 29.58 19.47 -36.17
N ARG A 52 30.09 18.30 -36.58
CA ARG A 52 31.53 18.01 -36.69
C ARG A 52 32.03 18.37 -38.10
N ASN A 53 32.54 19.58 -38.29
CA ASN A 53 33.44 19.91 -39.36
C ASN A 53 34.89 19.78 -38.86
N LYS A 54 35.69 18.92 -39.50
CA LYS A 54 37.13 18.84 -39.21
C LYS A 54 37.90 20.15 -39.51
N PHE A 55 37.25 21.05 -40.20
CA PHE A 55 37.76 22.38 -40.53
C PHE A 55 36.77 23.39 -40.03
N ASN A 56 37.15 24.24 -39.12
CA ASN A 56 36.34 25.29 -38.47
C ASN A 56 35.78 26.38 -39.43
N ASN A 57 35.58 26.08 -40.69
CA ASN A 57 35.05 27.00 -41.69
C ASN A 57 33.57 26.72 -41.95
N TYR A 58 32.76 27.74 -41.69
CA TYR A 58 31.33 27.78 -42.01
C TYR A 58 31.14 27.78 -43.53
N TYR A 59 30.68 26.65 -44.09
CA TYR A 59 30.24 26.63 -45.47
C TYR A 59 28.76 26.91 -45.54
N LEU A 60 28.40 28.04 -46.12
CA LEU A 60 27.02 28.56 -46.19
C LEU A 60 26.17 27.94 -47.30
N PHE A 61 26.73 27.11 -48.14
CA PHE A 61 25.99 26.60 -49.31
C PHE A 61 25.43 25.19 -49.04
N PRO A 62 24.12 25.00 -49.26
CA PRO A 62 23.52 23.67 -49.21
C PRO A 62 24.06 22.78 -50.37
N CYS A 63 24.13 21.47 -50.13
CA CYS A 63 24.52 20.55 -51.15
C CYS A 63 23.35 20.29 -52.11
N GLU A 64 23.55 20.45 -53.43
CA GLU A 64 22.51 20.19 -54.44
C GLU A 64 21.95 18.75 -54.35
N LYS A 65 22.80 17.77 -54.01
CA LYS A 65 22.40 16.36 -53.83
C LYS A 65 21.31 16.20 -52.71
N LEU A 66 21.24 17.12 -51.75
CA LEU A 66 20.23 17.12 -50.69
C LEU A 66 18.84 17.58 -51.14
N LYS A 67 18.71 18.08 -52.37
CA LYS A 67 17.41 18.43 -52.97
C LYS A 67 16.66 17.18 -53.49
N HIS A 68 17.39 16.09 -53.64
CA HIS A 68 16.87 14.83 -54.14
C HIS A 68 16.86 13.75 -53.04
N THR A 69 15.98 12.75 -53.20
CA THR A 69 15.93 11.58 -52.30
C THR A 69 17.25 10.87 -52.28
N PRO A 70 17.74 10.43 -51.11
CA PRO A 70 17.08 10.36 -49.81
C PRO A 70 17.22 11.61 -48.92
N PHE A 71 17.65 12.76 -49.43
CA PHE A 71 17.84 14.03 -48.71
C PHE A 71 18.90 13.99 -47.58
N LEU A 72 19.76 12.98 -47.61
CA LEU A 72 20.73 12.64 -46.57
C LEU A 72 22.13 12.36 -47.14
N CYS A 73 23.10 12.39 -46.24
CA CYS A 73 24.50 12.06 -46.56
C CYS A 73 24.91 10.63 -46.16
N ASN A 74 23.97 9.78 -45.68
CA ASN A 74 24.30 8.45 -45.18
C ASN A 74 25.05 7.60 -46.21
N GLY A 75 24.54 7.45 -47.41
CA GLY A 75 25.16 6.68 -48.49
C GLY A 75 25.97 7.51 -49.49
N CYS A 76 26.28 8.79 -49.21
CA CYS A 76 26.98 9.67 -50.15
C CYS A 76 28.44 9.28 -50.35
N GLU A 77 28.88 9.10 -51.61
CA GLU A 77 30.28 8.75 -51.96
C GLU A 77 31.25 9.79 -51.53
N ASP A 78 30.89 11.08 -51.75
CA ASP A 78 31.75 12.20 -51.43
C ASP A 78 31.81 12.51 -49.92
N LYS A 79 31.16 11.71 -49.09
CA LYS A 79 30.98 11.95 -47.64
C LYS A 79 32.31 12.26 -46.93
N ALA A 80 33.39 11.59 -47.28
CA ALA A 80 34.69 11.75 -46.65
C ALA A 80 35.34 13.11 -46.96
N HIS A 81 35.22 13.59 -48.22
CA HIS A 81 35.87 14.78 -48.71
C HIS A 81 34.94 16.00 -48.80
N CYS A 82 33.66 15.81 -48.55
CA CYS A 82 32.65 16.87 -48.63
C CYS A 82 32.83 17.91 -47.54
N ARG A 83 32.91 19.19 -47.95
CA ARG A 83 33.03 20.37 -47.03
C ARG A 83 31.73 21.07 -46.75
N LYS A 84 30.58 20.62 -47.34
CA LYS A 84 29.25 21.21 -47.16
C LYS A 84 28.60 20.66 -45.88
N ASN A 85 27.52 21.34 -45.40
CA ASN A 85 26.73 20.87 -44.31
C ASN A 85 26.22 19.43 -44.60
N LYS A 86 26.41 18.56 -43.65
CA LYS A 86 26.00 17.13 -43.77
C LYS A 86 24.78 16.87 -42.91
N TYR A 87 23.93 16.02 -43.44
CA TYR A 87 22.70 15.60 -42.76
C TYR A 87 22.64 14.07 -42.73
N PHE A 88 22.39 13.53 -41.58
CA PHE A 88 22.40 12.10 -41.33
C PHE A 88 21.13 11.64 -40.64
N TYR A 89 20.78 10.39 -40.85
CA TYR A 89 19.84 9.67 -40.04
C TYR A 89 20.60 8.62 -39.20
N TYR A 90 20.38 8.61 -37.89
CA TYR A 90 20.92 7.63 -36.96
C TYR A 90 19.76 6.93 -36.26
N GLY A 91 19.68 5.60 -36.38
CA GLY A 91 18.57 4.81 -35.85
C GLY A 91 18.45 4.88 -34.34
N LYS A 92 19.59 4.94 -33.64
CA LYS A 92 19.63 5.13 -32.18
C LYS A 92 19.02 6.47 -31.77
N ASP A 93 19.50 7.55 -32.34
CA ASP A 93 19.09 8.89 -31.97
C ASP A 93 17.62 9.14 -32.31
N ALA A 94 17.16 8.60 -33.44
CA ALA A 94 15.75 8.63 -33.82
C ALA A 94 14.86 7.87 -32.80
N ASN A 95 15.34 6.74 -32.29
CA ASN A 95 14.61 5.99 -31.26
C ASN A 95 14.60 6.72 -29.89
N ASP A 96 15.71 7.34 -29.52
CA ASP A 96 15.82 8.07 -28.25
C ASP A 96 14.93 9.31 -28.28
N THR A 97 14.96 10.11 -29.37
CA THR A 97 14.04 11.24 -29.58
C THR A 97 12.58 10.79 -29.60
N TYR A 98 12.28 9.65 -30.21
CA TYR A 98 10.92 9.07 -30.18
C TYR A 98 10.48 8.72 -28.76
N LYS A 99 11.35 8.09 -27.97
CA LYS A 99 11.06 7.78 -26.56
C LYS A 99 10.85 9.04 -25.71
N GLU A 100 11.71 10.03 -25.89
CA GLU A 100 11.56 11.33 -25.21
C GLU A 100 10.21 12.01 -25.54
N LEU A 101 9.79 11.96 -26.80
CA LEU A 101 8.50 12.49 -27.23
C LEU A 101 7.34 11.72 -26.60
N LEU A 102 7.43 10.38 -26.51
CA LEU A 102 6.43 9.57 -25.84
C LEU A 102 6.32 9.88 -24.35
N VAL A 103 7.44 10.13 -23.69
CA VAL A 103 7.46 10.50 -22.27
C VAL A 103 6.90 11.91 -22.09
N SER A 104 7.39 12.87 -22.85
CA SER A 104 6.98 14.29 -22.75
C SER A 104 5.51 14.50 -23.08
N SER A 105 4.97 13.79 -24.07
CA SER A 105 3.54 13.86 -24.43
C SER A 105 2.61 13.28 -23.37
N ARG A 106 3.15 12.47 -22.45
CA ARG A 106 2.42 11.87 -21.31
C ARG A 106 2.71 12.58 -19.98
N THR A 107 3.53 13.61 -19.99
CA THR A 107 3.79 14.43 -18.80
C THR A 107 2.63 15.40 -18.57
N GLY A 108 2.33 15.62 -17.28
CA GLY A 108 1.24 16.51 -16.90
C GLY A 108 0.06 15.76 -16.30
N ILE A 109 -1.04 16.46 -16.15
CA ILE A 109 -2.28 15.99 -15.55
C ILE A 109 -3.29 15.79 -16.68
N ASP A 110 -3.72 14.54 -16.88
CA ASP A 110 -4.77 14.20 -17.86
C ASP A 110 -6.15 14.46 -17.24
N MET A 111 -6.45 15.73 -16.97
CA MET A 111 -7.71 16.24 -16.42
C MET A 111 -7.88 17.71 -16.79
N LYS A 112 -9.13 18.18 -16.83
CA LYS A 112 -9.43 19.63 -16.91
C LYS A 112 -9.06 20.32 -15.60
N THR A 113 -8.70 21.58 -15.66
CA THR A 113 -8.27 22.35 -14.49
C THR A 113 -9.28 22.33 -13.35
N ASN A 114 -10.57 22.49 -13.65
CA ASN A 114 -11.63 22.45 -12.62
C ASN A 114 -11.74 21.08 -11.97
N GLU A 115 -11.75 20.00 -12.77
CA GLU A 115 -11.78 18.62 -12.24
C GLU A 115 -10.56 18.31 -11.36
N PHE A 116 -9.39 18.86 -11.71
CA PHE A 116 -8.20 18.70 -10.90
C PHE A 116 -8.27 19.48 -9.58
N ASN A 117 -8.79 20.70 -9.61
CA ASN A 117 -9.00 21.51 -8.40
C ASN A 117 -9.97 20.83 -7.43
N ASP A 118 -11.07 20.26 -7.95
CA ASP A 118 -12.03 19.51 -7.15
C ASP A 118 -11.36 18.27 -6.52
N LEU A 119 -10.61 17.49 -7.33
CA LEU A 119 -9.84 16.35 -6.85
C LEU A 119 -8.85 16.77 -5.75
N ASN A 120 -8.11 17.87 -5.95
CA ASN A 120 -7.12 18.35 -4.99
C ASN A 120 -7.76 18.79 -3.67
N THR A 121 -8.90 19.45 -3.75
CA THR A 121 -9.68 19.87 -2.58
C THR A 121 -10.14 18.66 -1.77
N ILE A 122 -10.73 17.64 -2.42
CA ILE A 122 -11.15 16.40 -1.77
C ILE A 122 -9.95 15.70 -1.14
N VAL A 123 -8.86 15.53 -1.89
CA VAL A 123 -7.67 14.82 -1.40
C VAL A 123 -7.03 15.56 -0.21
N LYS A 124 -6.97 16.88 -0.26
CA LYS A 124 -6.43 17.71 0.83
C LYS A 124 -7.26 17.56 2.10
N ASP A 125 -8.59 17.70 2.01
CA ASP A 125 -9.49 17.54 3.17
C ASP A 125 -9.38 16.13 3.78
N GLU A 126 -9.49 15.12 2.95
CA GLU A 126 -9.49 13.72 3.38
C GLU A 126 -8.15 13.29 4.03
N VAL A 127 -7.03 13.78 3.49
CA VAL A 127 -5.69 13.47 4.04
C VAL A 127 -5.38 14.34 5.25
N ALA A 128 -5.48 15.67 5.13
CA ALA A 128 -5.03 16.59 6.16
C ALA A 128 -5.99 16.66 7.36
N ASN A 129 -7.30 16.61 7.13
CA ASN A 129 -8.30 16.73 8.18
C ASN A 129 -8.75 15.39 8.77
N LYS A 130 -8.82 14.34 7.95
CA LYS A 130 -9.32 13.02 8.38
C LYS A 130 -8.24 11.93 8.48
N GLY A 131 -7.05 12.14 7.92
CA GLY A 131 -5.94 11.17 7.96
C GLY A 131 -6.16 9.95 7.06
N HIS A 132 -6.98 10.07 6.02
CA HIS A 132 -7.32 8.99 5.12
C HIS A 132 -6.15 8.62 4.19
N SER A 133 -6.05 7.34 3.84
CA SER A 133 -5.15 6.89 2.78
C SER A 133 -5.79 7.05 1.40
N PHE A 134 -4.99 7.16 0.34
CA PHE A 134 -5.52 7.24 -1.03
C PHE A 134 -6.43 6.06 -1.40
N ALA A 135 -6.18 4.86 -0.86
CA ALA A 135 -7.05 3.71 -1.09
C ALA A 135 -8.45 3.92 -0.48
N MET A 136 -8.51 4.54 0.69
CA MET A 136 -9.77 4.87 1.36
C MET A 136 -10.50 6.00 0.62
N ILE A 137 -9.79 7.07 0.27
CA ILE A 137 -10.35 8.22 -0.47
C ILE A 137 -11.04 7.77 -1.77
N ILE A 138 -10.35 6.96 -2.59
CA ILE A 138 -10.92 6.45 -3.85
C ILE A 138 -12.19 5.63 -3.62
N ARG A 139 -12.29 4.89 -2.51
CA ARG A 139 -13.48 4.10 -2.21
C ARG A 139 -14.63 4.95 -1.71
N THR A 140 -14.32 5.89 -0.84
CA THR A 140 -15.30 6.81 -0.25
C THR A 140 -15.88 7.75 -1.32
N HIS A 141 -15.03 8.19 -2.27
CA HIS A 141 -15.38 9.13 -3.34
C HIS A 141 -15.40 8.45 -4.73
N LYS A 142 -15.89 7.21 -4.80
CA LYS A 142 -15.87 6.40 -6.03
C LYS A 142 -16.53 7.08 -7.24
N ASN A 143 -17.56 7.87 -7.02
CA ASN A 143 -18.28 8.58 -8.07
C ASN A 143 -17.65 9.92 -8.46
N GLU A 144 -16.77 10.46 -7.61
CA GLU A 144 -16.15 11.77 -7.76
C GLU A 144 -14.71 11.65 -8.29
N ILE A 145 -14.01 10.56 -7.91
CA ILE A 145 -12.61 10.33 -8.28
C ILE A 145 -12.49 9.17 -9.27
N SER A 146 -12.16 9.48 -10.51
CA SER A 146 -11.91 8.50 -11.58
C SER A 146 -10.47 7.99 -11.64
N LYS A 147 -9.56 8.57 -10.85
CA LYS A 147 -8.12 8.25 -10.90
C LYS A 147 -7.76 7.09 -9.98
N THR A 148 -6.73 6.33 -10.38
CA THR A 148 -6.24 5.19 -9.60
C THR A 148 -5.37 5.65 -8.43
N LYS A 149 -5.22 4.78 -7.43
CA LYS A 149 -4.29 4.99 -6.31
C LYS A 149 -2.87 5.31 -6.77
N ARG A 150 -2.38 4.63 -7.81
CA ARG A 150 -1.05 4.87 -8.38
C ARG A 150 -0.93 6.26 -8.99
N THR A 151 -1.98 6.71 -9.66
CA THR A 151 -2.01 8.07 -10.23
C THR A 151 -1.92 9.13 -9.14
N LEU A 152 -2.65 8.99 -8.03
CA LEU A 152 -2.59 9.93 -6.91
C LEU A 152 -1.20 9.96 -6.26
N TYR A 153 -0.54 8.80 -6.10
CA TYR A 153 0.86 8.78 -5.64
C TYR A 153 1.82 9.46 -6.62
N ASN A 154 1.64 9.29 -7.93
CA ASN A 154 2.44 9.97 -8.93
C ASN A 154 2.23 11.49 -8.89
N TYR A 155 1.00 11.95 -8.68
CA TYR A 155 0.70 13.39 -8.53
C TYR A 155 1.34 13.97 -7.27
N LEU A 156 1.31 13.23 -6.15
CA LEU A 156 1.98 13.59 -4.92
C LEU A 156 3.50 13.69 -5.10
N GLU A 157 4.14 12.71 -5.75
CA GLU A 157 5.58 12.69 -5.99
C GLU A 157 6.04 13.82 -6.91
N LYS A 158 5.19 14.24 -7.85
CA LYS A 158 5.45 15.37 -8.75
C LYS A 158 5.08 16.73 -8.15
N GLY A 159 4.57 16.77 -6.92
CA GLY A 159 4.18 18.01 -6.25
C GLY A 159 2.95 18.69 -6.86
N TYR A 160 2.07 17.94 -7.51
CA TYR A 160 0.84 18.50 -8.09
C TYR A 160 -0.29 18.66 -7.06
N LEU A 161 -0.26 17.89 -5.97
CA LEU A 161 -1.24 17.95 -4.90
C LEU A 161 -0.80 18.92 -3.79
N ASP A 162 -1.75 19.60 -3.16
CA ASP A 162 -1.53 20.51 -2.02
C ASP A 162 -1.30 19.80 -0.68
N ILE A 163 -0.68 18.62 -0.73
CA ILE A 163 -0.30 17.81 0.41
C ILE A 163 1.14 17.31 0.24
N ASN A 164 1.78 16.97 1.35
CA ASN A 164 3.14 16.46 1.38
C ASN A 164 3.20 14.93 1.59
N ASN A 165 4.35 14.35 1.30
CA ASN A 165 4.60 12.92 1.56
C ASN A 165 4.42 12.54 3.06
N LEU A 166 4.65 13.49 3.98
CA LEU A 166 4.49 13.29 5.42
C LEU A 166 3.04 13.20 5.85
N ASP A 167 2.13 13.86 5.12
CA ASP A 167 0.70 13.87 5.42
C ASP A 167 0.04 12.53 5.08
N VAL A 168 0.60 11.81 4.10
CA VAL A 168 0.03 10.54 3.63
C VAL A 168 0.46 9.38 4.54
N PRO A 169 -0.51 8.64 5.12
CA PRO A 169 -0.22 7.53 6.01
C PRO A 169 0.72 6.49 5.40
N ARG A 170 1.75 6.09 6.14
CA ARG A 170 2.74 5.07 5.76
C ARG A 170 3.63 5.42 4.55
N LYS A 171 3.56 6.61 3.97
CA LYS A 171 4.43 6.99 2.84
C LYS A 171 5.88 7.17 3.30
N VAL A 172 6.08 7.82 4.44
CA VAL A 172 7.40 8.00 5.05
C VAL A 172 7.49 7.20 6.35
N ARG A 173 8.45 6.30 6.44
CA ARG A 173 8.71 5.50 7.64
C ARG A 173 10.19 5.53 7.97
N TYR A 174 10.52 5.97 9.17
CA TYR A 174 11.86 5.81 9.73
C TYR A 174 11.96 4.45 10.43
N LYS A 175 12.77 3.54 9.90
CA LYS A 175 13.18 2.33 10.62
C LYS A 175 14.39 2.64 11.49
N ILE A 176 14.20 2.72 12.78
CA ILE A 176 15.31 2.71 13.73
C ILE A 176 15.87 1.28 13.72
N ARG A 177 17.13 1.11 13.31
CA ARG A 177 17.84 -0.17 13.45
C ARG A 177 18.09 -0.44 14.94
N LYS A 178 17.33 -1.37 15.52
CA LYS A 178 17.63 -1.90 16.86
C LYS A 178 18.69 -3.00 16.74
N LYS A 179 19.71 -2.96 17.59
CA LYS A 179 20.61 -4.11 17.78
C LYS A 179 19.75 -5.29 18.28
N LYS A 180 19.94 -6.47 17.67
CA LYS A 180 19.32 -7.71 18.17
C LYS A 180 19.90 -7.97 19.56
N GLN A 181 19.06 -7.94 20.59
CA GLN A 181 19.41 -8.44 21.92
C GLN A 181 19.03 -9.92 21.98
N GLU A 182 19.94 -10.74 22.47
CA GLU A 182 19.62 -12.14 22.80
C GLU A 182 18.69 -12.14 24.01
N VAL A 183 17.50 -12.65 23.84
CA VAL A 183 16.53 -12.80 24.92
C VAL A 183 16.58 -14.22 25.44
N LYS A 184 16.97 -14.38 26.70
CA LYS A 184 16.87 -15.66 27.41
C LYS A 184 15.39 -16.00 27.62
N ILE A 185 14.94 -17.08 27.02
CA ILE A 185 13.58 -17.61 27.20
C ILE A 185 13.48 -18.17 28.63
N ARG A 186 12.69 -17.52 29.49
CA ARG A 186 12.33 -18.10 30.79
C ARG A 186 11.26 -19.19 30.51
N LYS A 187 11.62 -20.44 30.74
CA LYS A 187 10.65 -21.54 30.76
C LYS A 187 9.78 -21.41 32.02
N THR A 188 8.54 -20.98 31.84
CA THR A 188 7.57 -20.97 32.93
C THR A 188 6.62 -22.17 32.77
N LYS A 189 6.21 -22.81 33.85
CA LYS A 189 5.23 -23.93 33.85
C LYS A 189 3.92 -23.56 33.15
N ILE A 190 3.53 -22.30 33.20
CA ILE A 190 2.31 -21.75 32.57
C ILE A 190 2.30 -21.94 31.05
N ARG A 191 3.45 -22.02 30.41
CA ARG A 191 3.58 -22.19 28.94
C ARG A 191 3.61 -23.65 28.49
N GLU A 192 3.59 -24.60 29.40
CA GLU A 192 3.62 -26.02 29.09
C GLU A 192 2.33 -26.40 28.38
N GLY A 193 2.43 -26.96 27.16
CA GLY A 193 1.28 -27.24 26.30
C GLY A 193 0.58 -26.00 25.69
N ARG A 194 1.19 -24.79 25.79
CA ARG A 194 0.61 -23.51 25.31
C ARG A 194 1.59 -22.69 24.47
N THR A 195 2.54 -23.34 23.84
CA THR A 195 3.50 -22.68 22.95
C THR A 195 2.84 -22.33 21.61
N TYR A 196 3.52 -21.55 20.78
CA TYR A 196 3.05 -21.26 19.42
C TYR A 196 2.96 -22.53 18.56
N GLN A 197 3.80 -23.52 18.79
CA GLN A 197 3.71 -24.81 18.12
C GLN A 197 2.47 -25.59 18.56
N ASP A 198 2.12 -25.56 19.85
CA ASP A 198 0.89 -26.15 20.38
C ASP A 198 -0.34 -25.45 19.79
N PHE A 199 -0.29 -24.12 19.62
CA PHE A 199 -1.32 -23.36 18.91
C PHE A 199 -1.53 -23.86 17.48
N ILE A 200 -0.46 -24.01 16.71
CA ILE A 200 -0.55 -24.49 15.32
C ILE A 200 -1.14 -25.90 15.28
N LYS A 201 -0.70 -26.76 16.18
CA LYS A 201 -1.23 -28.13 16.29
C LYS A 201 -2.73 -28.10 16.61
N TYR A 202 -3.12 -27.39 17.67
CA TYR A 202 -4.52 -27.29 18.08
C TYR A 202 -5.42 -26.74 16.98
N LYS A 203 -4.99 -25.68 16.30
CA LYS A 203 -5.72 -25.10 15.17
C LYS A 203 -5.96 -26.11 14.05
N ASN A 204 -4.95 -26.92 13.71
CA ASN A 204 -5.05 -27.93 12.66
C ASN A 204 -5.95 -29.11 13.10
N ASP A 205 -5.81 -29.56 14.33
CA ASP A 205 -6.62 -30.62 14.91
C ASP A 205 -8.10 -30.20 14.95
N TYR A 206 -8.38 -28.97 15.37
CA TYR A 206 -9.73 -28.41 15.38
C TYR A 206 -10.36 -28.40 13.98
N PHE A 207 -9.59 -27.95 12.95
CA PHE A 207 -10.07 -27.94 11.57
C PHE A 207 -10.38 -29.37 11.06
N ILE A 208 -9.54 -30.34 11.40
CA ILE A 208 -9.74 -31.74 11.00
C ILE A 208 -11.00 -32.31 11.65
N GLU A 209 -11.24 -31.96 12.92
CA GLU A 209 -12.39 -32.50 13.70
C GLU A 209 -13.72 -31.86 13.29
N HIS A 210 -13.72 -30.53 13.03
CA HIS A 210 -14.96 -29.76 12.82
C HIS A 210 -15.20 -29.36 11.38
N TYR A 211 -14.22 -29.50 10.49
CA TYR A 211 -14.21 -28.97 9.10
C TYR A 211 -14.45 -27.45 9.02
N GLU A 212 -14.19 -26.75 10.11
CA GLU A 212 -14.33 -25.30 10.25
C GLU A 212 -13.06 -24.71 10.86
N GLU A 213 -12.74 -23.45 10.50
CA GLU A 213 -11.66 -22.72 11.14
C GLU A 213 -12.10 -22.21 12.52
N ALA A 214 -11.32 -22.50 13.56
CA ALA A 214 -11.55 -21.94 14.88
C ALA A 214 -11.50 -20.42 14.87
N ASN A 215 -12.33 -19.77 15.69
CA ASN A 215 -12.26 -18.33 15.90
C ASN A 215 -11.02 -17.98 16.72
N ILE A 216 -10.13 -17.18 16.14
CA ILE A 216 -8.86 -16.78 16.74
C ILE A 216 -8.92 -15.31 17.09
N VAL A 217 -8.61 -14.97 18.34
CA VAL A 217 -8.48 -13.62 18.85
C VAL A 217 -7.01 -13.37 19.21
N GLN A 218 -6.38 -12.38 18.59
CA GLN A 218 -5.07 -11.91 19.00
C GLN A 218 -5.25 -10.90 20.13
N MET A 219 -4.51 -11.09 21.23
CA MET A 219 -4.57 -10.26 22.43
C MET A 219 -3.22 -9.59 22.69
N ASP A 220 -3.24 -8.33 23.06
CA ASP A 220 -2.04 -7.57 23.41
C ASP A 220 -2.36 -6.36 24.29
N THR A 221 -1.37 -5.85 25.02
CA THR A 221 -1.50 -4.59 25.76
C THR A 221 -0.70 -3.48 25.09
N VAL A 222 -1.28 -2.29 25.02
CA VAL A 222 -0.58 -1.08 24.55
C VAL A 222 -0.34 -0.18 25.74
N VAL A 223 0.94 0.04 26.05
CA VAL A 223 1.35 0.87 27.18
C VAL A 223 1.66 2.31 26.76
N GLY A 224 1.41 3.26 27.67
CA GLY A 224 1.77 4.66 27.58
C GLY A 224 3.25 4.93 27.88
N PRO A 225 3.57 6.11 28.45
CA PRO A 225 4.91 6.41 28.94
C PRO A 225 5.29 5.48 30.12
N ASN A 226 6.58 5.26 30.31
CA ASN A 226 7.08 4.42 31.42
C ASN A 226 7.12 5.21 32.74
N ILE A 227 5.95 5.50 33.30
CA ILE A 227 5.75 6.22 34.56
C ILE A 227 4.88 5.33 35.45
N GLU A 228 5.03 5.40 36.76
CA GLU A 228 4.22 4.65 37.71
C GLU A 228 2.73 5.07 37.64
N ASN A 229 1.83 4.13 37.93
CA ASN A 229 0.39 4.31 37.95
C ASN A 229 -0.23 4.81 36.62
N GLN A 230 0.30 4.34 35.49
CA GLN A 230 -0.24 4.65 34.18
C GLN A 230 -1.26 3.61 33.74
N SER A 231 -2.41 4.11 33.30
CA SER A 231 -3.39 3.31 32.55
C SER A 231 -2.75 2.76 31.28
N CYS A 232 -3.20 1.59 30.87
CA CYS A 232 -2.89 1.00 29.58
C CYS A 232 -4.18 0.54 28.89
N ILE A 233 -4.08 0.01 27.70
CA ILE A 233 -5.23 -0.53 27.00
C ILE A 233 -5.00 -1.99 26.64
N LEU A 234 -6.01 -2.82 26.81
CA LEU A 234 -6.09 -4.15 26.28
C LEU A 234 -6.69 -4.09 24.88
N THR A 235 -6.11 -4.77 23.94
CA THR A 235 -6.60 -4.90 22.58
C THR A 235 -6.90 -6.35 22.27
N LEU A 236 -8.08 -6.61 21.74
CA LEU A 236 -8.55 -7.91 21.27
C LEU A 236 -8.89 -7.77 19.79
N LEU A 237 -8.23 -8.52 18.93
CA LEU A 237 -8.42 -8.47 17.49
C LEU A 237 -8.86 -9.83 16.96
N PHE A 238 -10.06 -9.91 16.44
CA PHE A 238 -10.54 -11.10 15.72
C PHE A 238 -9.74 -11.31 14.44
N GLU A 239 -9.15 -12.49 14.30
CA GLU A 239 -8.22 -12.74 13.19
C GLU A 239 -8.91 -12.72 11.83
N ASN A 240 -10.11 -13.26 11.71
CA ASN A 240 -10.84 -13.40 10.46
C ASN A 240 -11.44 -12.07 9.98
N SER A 241 -12.15 -11.37 10.84
CA SER A 241 -12.83 -10.11 10.53
C SER A 241 -11.95 -8.86 10.62
N ARG A 242 -10.82 -8.94 11.35
CA ARG A 242 -10.01 -7.77 11.75
C ARG A 242 -10.77 -6.80 12.66
N PHE A 243 -11.83 -7.28 13.29
CA PHE A 243 -12.58 -6.49 14.25
C PHE A 243 -11.75 -6.30 15.51
N LEU A 244 -11.57 -5.05 15.90
CA LEU A 244 -10.74 -4.63 17.03
C LEU A 244 -11.64 -4.19 18.18
N MET A 245 -11.42 -4.73 19.36
CA MET A 245 -11.98 -4.20 20.61
C MET A 245 -10.84 -3.61 21.45
N ILE A 246 -11.09 -2.47 22.08
CA ILE A 246 -10.13 -1.76 22.92
C ILE A 246 -10.77 -1.52 24.30
N PHE A 247 -10.10 -1.96 25.36
CA PHE A 247 -10.54 -1.79 26.74
C PHE A 247 -9.52 -1.01 27.56
N LYS A 248 -9.97 -0.07 28.39
CA LYS A 248 -9.12 0.62 29.33
C LYS A 248 -8.78 -0.29 30.51
N LEU A 249 -7.51 -0.35 30.86
CA LEU A 249 -7.02 -0.98 32.07
C LEU A 249 -6.46 0.10 33.00
N ALA A 250 -6.81 0.06 34.28
CA ALA A 250 -6.27 1.01 35.26
C ALA A 250 -4.74 0.86 35.39
N ASN A 251 -4.24 -0.36 35.27
CA ASN A 251 -2.81 -0.69 35.24
C ASN A 251 -2.58 -2.00 34.49
N LYS A 252 -1.32 -2.35 34.27
CA LYS A 252 -0.92 -3.57 33.53
C LYS A 252 -0.81 -4.78 34.47
N THR A 253 -1.94 -5.31 34.96
CA THR A 253 -2.01 -6.45 35.88
C THR A 253 -2.98 -7.53 35.38
N MET A 254 -2.82 -8.78 35.88
CA MET A 254 -3.74 -9.87 35.61
C MET A 254 -5.18 -9.49 36.02
N SER A 255 -5.39 -8.99 37.22
CA SER A 255 -6.71 -8.61 37.74
C SER A 255 -7.47 -7.62 36.84
N GLU A 256 -6.77 -6.69 36.17
CA GLU A 256 -7.42 -5.75 35.24
C GLU A 256 -7.81 -6.46 33.92
N VAL A 257 -7.01 -7.41 33.46
CA VAL A 257 -7.37 -8.25 32.31
C VAL A 257 -8.57 -9.14 32.64
N ASP A 258 -8.57 -9.76 33.81
CA ASP A 258 -9.64 -10.64 34.29
C ASP A 258 -10.99 -9.91 34.34
N LYS A 259 -11.02 -8.66 34.82
CA LYS A 259 -12.23 -7.81 34.79
C LYS A 259 -12.81 -7.63 33.37
N VAL A 260 -11.95 -7.51 32.37
CA VAL A 260 -12.40 -7.40 30.98
C VAL A 260 -13.04 -8.68 30.50
N PHE A 261 -12.44 -9.83 30.84
CA PHE A 261 -13.03 -11.14 30.49
C PHE A 261 -14.34 -11.40 31.21
N ASP A 262 -14.45 -11.02 32.48
CA ASP A 262 -15.72 -11.09 33.23
C ASP A 262 -16.79 -10.19 32.60
N TYR A 263 -16.44 -8.98 32.23
CA TYR A 263 -17.34 -8.08 31.50
C TYR A 263 -17.81 -8.71 30.16
N LEU A 264 -16.89 -9.28 29.39
CA LEU A 264 -17.25 -9.90 28.12
C LEU A 264 -18.17 -11.10 28.29
N ARG A 265 -17.90 -11.97 29.28
CA ARG A 265 -18.76 -13.13 29.58
C ARG A 265 -20.14 -12.70 30.06
N SER A 266 -20.21 -11.74 30.97
CA SER A 266 -21.50 -11.25 31.49
C SER A 266 -22.34 -10.56 30.42
N THR A 267 -21.69 -9.86 29.47
CA THR A 267 -22.37 -9.10 28.43
C THR A 267 -22.81 -9.98 27.25
N LEU A 268 -21.97 -10.92 26.82
CA LEU A 268 -22.23 -11.78 25.66
C LEU A 268 -23.01 -13.04 26.04
N GLY A 269 -22.89 -13.50 27.28
CA GLY A 269 -23.25 -14.83 27.71
C GLY A 269 -22.18 -15.86 27.39
N LEU A 270 -22.18 -16.97 28.16
CA LEU A 270 -21.11 -17.98 28.07
C LEU A 270 -21.02 -18.64 26.68
N ASP A 271 -22.15 -18.96 26.08
CA ASP A 271 -22.19 -19.66 24.79
C ASP A 271 -21.58 -18.80 23.66
N LEU A 272 -22.00 -17.54 23.53
CA LEU A 272 -21.47 -16.66 22.51
C LEU A 272 -20.00 -16.30 22.78
N PHE A 273 -19.65 -16.06 24.05
CA PHE A 273 -18.25 -15.83 24.41
C PHE A 273 -17.38 -17.02 23.99
N SER A 274 -17.74 -18.23 24.35
CA SER A 274 -16.99 -19.45 24.02
C SER A 274 -16.85 -19.68 22.53
N TYR A 275 -17.91 -19.43 21.78
CA TYR A 275 -17.89 -19.50 20.31
C TYR A 275 -16.92 -18.48 19.69
N LEU A 276 -16.90 -17.24 20.18
CA LEU A 276 -16.08 -16.18 19.63
C LEU A 276 -14.61 -16.24 20.07
N PHE A 277 -14.34 -16.75 21.28
CA PHE A 277 -13.03 -16.79 21.91
C PHE A 277 -12.47 -18.21 22.02
N GLN A 278 -12.65 -19.04 20.99
CA GLN A 278 -12.15 -20.42 20.98
C GLN A 278 -10.64 -20.49 21.16
N ILE A 279 -9.90 -19.62 20.49
CA ILE A 279 -8.44 -19.52 20.60
C ILE A 279 -8.06 -18.07 20.87
N ILE A 280 -7.27 -17.86 21.92
CA ILE A 280 -6.63 -16.58 22.20
C ILE A 280 -5.13 -16.74 22.03
N LEU A 281 -4.53 -15.88 21.21
CA LEU A 281 -3.09 -15.83 20.97
C LEU A 281 -2.50 -14.55 21.53
N THR A 282 -1.59 -14.66 22.51
CA THR A 282 -0.98 -13.50 23.18
C THR A 282 0.55 -13.57 23.21
N ASP A 283 1.19 -12.53 23.71
CA ASP A 283 2.62 -12.56 24.01
C ASP A 283 2.88 -13.11 25.44
N ASN A 284 4.11 -13.00 25.90
CA ASN A 284 4.52 -13.49 27.22
C ASN A 284 4.41 -12.41 28.31
N GLY A 285 3.46 -11.49 28.21
CA GLY A 285 3.20 -10.50 29.25
C GLY A 285 2.69 -11.15 30.53
N SER A 286 3.18 -10.69 31.68
CA SER A 286 2.77 -11.21 32.99
C SER A 286 1.30 -10.96 33.30
N GLU A 287 0.68 -9.98 32.67
CA GLU A 287 -0.75 -9.67 32.76
C GLU A 287 -1.66 -10.74 32.17
N PHE A 288 -1.11 -11.69 31.41
CA PHE A 288 -1.85 -12.78 30.77
C PHE A 288 -1.62 -14.14 31.45
N PHE A 289 -1.03 -14.17 32.65
CA PHE A 289 -0.66 -15.41 33.31
C PHE A 289 -1.76 -16.04 34.14
N ASP A 290 -2.91 -15.37 34.32
CA ASP A 290 -4.09 -16.03 34.88
C ASP A 290 -4.86 -16.77 33.77
N VAL A 291 -4.21 -17.83 33.29
CA VAL A 291 -4.73 -18.64 32.19
C VAL A 291 -6.08 -19.29 32.57
N ASN A 292 -6.21 -19.74 33.81
CA ASN A 292 -7.43 -20.42 34.27
C ASN A 292 -8.63 -19.49 34.24
N HIS A 293 -8.46 -18.21 34.62
CA HIS A 293 -9.51 -17.23 34.57
C HIS A 293 -9.88 -16.86 33.12
N ILE A 294 -8.88 -16.67 32.26
CA ILE A 294 -9.10 -16.33 30.85
C ILE A 294 -9.82 -17.48 30.09
N GLU A 295 -9.39 -18.73 30.30
CA GLU A 295 -9.95 -19.90 29.61
C GLU A 295 -11.35 -20.29 30.09
N ASN A 296 -11.68 -20.03 31.35
CA ASN A 296 -12.93 -20.43 31.99
C ASN A 296 -13.41 -21.83 31.60
N ASN A 297 -12.91 -22.82 32.31
CA ASN A 297 -13.14 -24.26 31.97
C ASN A 297 -14.62 -24.72 32.11
N GLU A 298 -15.54 -23.90 32.58
CA GLU A 298 -16.97 -24.24 32.76
C GLU A 298 -17.78 -24.04 31.48
N ALA A 299 -17.24 -23.36 30.48
CA ALA A 299 -17.92 -23.10 29.21
C ALA A 299 -17.57 -24.14 28.13
N TYR A 300 -18.49 -24.39 27.18
CA TYR A 300 -18.24 -25.23 26.01
C TYR A 300 -18.70 -24.51 24.74
N PRO A 301 -17.88 -24.47 23.65
CA PRO A 301 -16.49 -24.98 23.57
C PRO A 301 -15.54 -24.21 24.50
N LYS A 302 -14.47 -24.87 24.94
CA LYS A 302 -13.50 -24.24 25.85
C LYS A 302 -12.66 -23.21 25.11
N THR A 303 -12.40 -22.10 25.75
CA THR A 303 -11.39 -21.13 25.30
C THR A 303 -9.99 -21.68 25.57
N HIS A 304 -9.10 -21.58 24.61
CA HIS A 304 -7.68 -21.98 24.76
C HIS A 304 -6.76 -20.82 24.55
N LEU A 305 -5.87 -20.56 25.52
CA LEU A 305 -4.88 -19.50 25.48
C LEU A 305 -3.50 -20.04 25.07
N PHE A 306 -2.91 -19.43 24.05
CA PHE A 306 -1.56 -19.77 23.59
C PHE A 306 -0.65 -18.54 23.59
N PHE A 307 0.65 -18.80 23.80
CA PHE A 307 1.67 -17.78 23.87
C PHE A 307 2.56 -17.80 22.62
N CYS A 308 2.76 -16.63 22.02
CA CYS A 308 3.76 -16.45 20.96
C CYS A 308 5.18 -16.68 21.47
N ASP A 309 6.07 -17.02 20.55
CA ASP A 309 7.48 -17.10 20.86
C ASP A 309 8.07 -15.70 21.14
N PRO A 310 9.00 -15.57 22.07
CA PRO A 310 9.64 -14.29 22.35
C PRO A 310 10.29 -13.70 21.09
N MET A 311 10.15 -12.39 20.88
CA MET A 311 10.68 -11.64 19.73
C MET A 311 10.14 -12.06 18.36
N GLN A 312 9.09 -12.86 18.29
CA GLN A 312 8.43 -13.29 17.05
C GLN A 312 7.15 -12.48 16.79
N SER A 313 7.28 -11.17 16.67
CA SER A 313 6.14 -10.25 16.44
C SER A 313 5.29 -10.60 15.21
N GLN A 314 5.89 -11.26 14.22
CA GLN A 314 5.19 -11.74 13.04
C GLN A 314 4.08 -12.76 13.34
N GLN A 315 4.16 -13.49 14.46
CA GLN A 315 3.14 -14.45 14.90
C GLN A 315 1.82 -13.74 15.29
N LYS A 316 1.89 -12.48 15.70
CA LYS A 316 0.75 -11.58 15.97
C LYS A 316 0.71 -10.37 15.01
N GLY A 317 1.18 -10.51 13.79
CA GLY A 317 1.33 -9.38 12.87
C GLY A 317 0.04 -8.62 12.53
N ARG A 318 -1.13 -9.21 12.80
CA ARG A 318 -2.42 -8.57 12.52
C ARG A 318 -2.76 -7.51 13.56
N ILE A 319 -2.56 -7.82 14.85
CA ILE A 319 -2.81 -6.86 15.93
C ILE A 319 -1.78 -5.72 15.91
N GLU A 320 -0.53 -5.97 15.49
CA GLU A 320 0.47 -4.91 15.33
C GLU A 320 0.03 -3.86 14.29
N VAL A 321 -0.60 -4.29 13.21
CA VAL A 321 -1.20 -3.37 12.23
C VAL A 321 -2.35 -2.55 12.85
N ALA A 322 -3.17 -3.16 13.71
CA ALA A 322 -4.21 -2.44 14.44
C ALA A 322 -3.62 -1.40 15.41
N HIS A 323 -2.51 -1.75 16.10
CA HIS A 323 -1.78 -0.79 16.95
C HIS A 323 -1.22 0.40 16.18
N GLU A 324 -0.82 0.24 14.91
CA GLU A 324 -0.43 1.39 14.08
C GLU A 324 -1.59 2.38 13.87
N TYR A 325 -2.84 1.89 13.74
CA TYR A 325 -4.01 2.76 13.69
C TYR A 325 -4.25 3.45 15.03
N ILE A 326 -4.21 2.71 16.13
CA ILE A 326 -4.34 3.30 17.49
C ILE A 326 -3.31 4.40 17.69
N ARG A 327 -2.06 4.20 17.26
CA ARG A 327 -0.97 5.19 17.40
C ARG A 327 -1.14 6.45 16.54
N ARG A 328 -2.10 6.50 15.64
CA ARG A 328 -2.48 7.75 14.95
C ARG A 328 -3.39 8.62 15.80
N TYR A 329 -4.24 8.01 16.62
CA TYR A 329 -5.07 8.72 17.60
C TYR A 329 -4.26 9.07 18.85
N ILE A 330 -3.51 8.11 19.35
CA ILE A 330 -2.74 8.21 20.60
C ILE A 330 -1.27 7.95 20.27
N PRO A 331 -0.47 8.98 20.00
CA PRO A 331 0.94 8.85 19.66
C PRO A 331 1.72 8.06 20.71
N LYS A 332 2.85 7.46 20.31
CA LYS A 332 3.71 6.73 21.23
C LYS A 332 4.24 7.67 22.32
N GLY A 333 4.11 7.27 23.58
CA GLY A 333 4.52 8.08 24.74
C GLY A 333 3.42 8.98 25.31
N SER A 334 2.22 9.02 24.68
CA SER A 334 1.06 9.69 25.29
C SER A 334 0.44 8.84 26.38
N SER A 335 -0.10 9.49 27.42
CA SER A 335 -0.85 8.86 28.52
C SER A 335 -2.22 8.37 28.04
N PHE A 336 -2.72 7.31 28.66
CA PHE A 336 -4.11 6.85 28.51
C PHE A 336 -5.00 7.27 29.69
N ASN A 337 -4.45 7.96 30.69
CA ASN A 337 -5.17 8.28 31.93
C ASN A 337 -6.41 9.11 31.68
N ASP A 338 -6.31 10.10 30.78
CA ASP A 338 -7.38 11.06 30.48
C ASP A 338 -8.44 10.51 29.53
N LEU A 339 -8.22 9.32 28.93
CA LEU A 339 -9.18 8.70 28.03
C LEU A 339 -10.20 7.88 28.81
N SER A 340 -11.47 8.03 28.48
CA SER A 340 -12.55 7.18 28.95
C SER A 340 -12.65 5.89 28.13
N GLN A 341 -13.47 4.93 28.57
CA GLN A 341 -13.81 3.75 27.75
C GLN A 341 -14.58 4.14 26.49
N ASP A 342 -15.41 5.19 26.56
CA ASP A 342 -16.17 5.67 25.39
C ASP A 342 -15.26 6.28 24.33
N ASP A 343 -14.19 6.98 24.73
CA ASP A 343 -13.17 7.48 23.80
C ASP A 343 -12.46 6.32 23.07
N LEU A 344 -12.13 5.26 23.79
CA LEU A 344 -11.50 4.07 23.22
C LEU A 344 -12.47 3.30 22.30
N THR A 345 -13.74 3.24 22.66
CA THR A 345 -14.80 2.66 21.84
C THR A 345 -15.00 3.48 20.56
N PHE A 346 -14.98 4.81 20.65
CA PHE A 346 -15.02 5.70 19.49
C PHE A 346 -13.83 5.46 18.54
N ILE A 347 -12.62 5.37 19.09
CA ILE A 347 -11.42 5.05 18.30
C ILE A 347 -11.56 3.67 17.62
N SER A 348 -12.03 2.68 18.36
CA SER A 348 -12.27 1.33 17.84
C SER A 348 -13.30 1.34 16.70
N ASN A 349 -14.42 2.07 16.87
CA ASN A 349 -15.46 2.23 15.85
C ASN A 349 -14.90 2.82 14.55
N ASN A 350 -14.10 3.87 14.64
CA ASN A 350 -13.44 4.47 13.48
C ASN A 350 -12.52 3.45 12.78
N ILE A 351 -11.67 2.75 13.55
CA ILE A 351 -10.73 1.76 12.99
C ILE A 351 -11.46 0.60 12.32
N ASN A 352 -12.53 0.10 12.93
CA ASN A 352 -13.31 -1.03 12.42
C ASN A 352 -14.14 -0.64 11.19
N SER A 353 -14.51 0.61 11.05
CA SER A 353 -15.27 1.13 9.89
C SER A 353 -14.42 1.38 8.65
N ILE A 354 -13.07 1.31 8.75
CA ILE A 354 -12.16 1.52 7.60
C ILE A 354 -12.34 0.41 6.56
N PRO A 355 -12.70 0.72 5.31
CA PRO A 355 -12.69 -0.24 4.23
C PRO A 355 -11.26 -0.71 3.91
N ARG A 356 -11.03 -2.02 3.82
CA ARG A 356 -9.68 -2.61 3.65
C ARG A 356 -9.58 -3.47 2.39
N ASP A 357 -8.48 -3.34 1.63
CA ASP A 357 -8.21 -4.17 0.45
C ASP A 357 -8.18 -5.67 0.80
N LYS A 358 -7.57 -6.02 1.94
CA LYS A 358 -7.49 -7.40 2.43
C LYS A 358 -8.86 -8.00 2.80
N LEU A 359 -9.87 -7.18 3.02
CA LEU A 359 -11.26 -7.58 3.25
C LEU A 359 -12.13 -7.35 2.00
N ARG A 360 -11.54 -7.40 0.82
CA ARG A 360 -12.23 -7.19 -0.47
C ARG A 360 -13.00 -5.87 -0.53
N GLY A 361 -12.49 -4.83 0.15
CA GLY A 361 -13.12 -3.51 0.21
C GLY A 361 -14.16 -3.34 1.29
N MET A 362 -14.51 -4.38 2.02
CA MET A 362 -15.39 -4.31 3.19
C MET A 362 -14.62 -3.78 4.42
N ASN A 363 -15.34 -3.36 5.43
CA ASN A 363 -14.80 -3.02 6.75
C ASN A 363 -14.94 -4.20 7.73
N ALA A 364 -14.37 -4.04 8.92
CA ALA A 364 -14.37 -5.11 9.92
C ALA A 364 -15.77 -5.39 10.50
N PHE A 365 -16.65 -4.40 10.61
CA PHE A 365 -18.03 -4.59 11.04
C PHE A 365 -18.75 -5.58 10.14
N LYS A 366 -18.74 -5.34 8.83
CA LYS A 366 -19.44 -6.18 7.84
C LYS A 366 -18.95 -7.61 7.80
N ILE A 367 -17.68 -7.83 8.08
CA ILE A 367 -17.15 -9.21 8.17
C ILE A 367 -17.54 -9.83 9.51
N GLN A 368 -17.49 -9.06 10.62
CA GLN A 368 -17.85 -9.59 11.94
C GLN A 368 -19.33 -9.98 12.03
N GLU A 369 -20.22 -9.30 11.31
CA GLU A 369 -21.65 -9.64 11.21
C GLU A 369 -21.90 -11.11 10.76
N PHE A 370 -21.00 -11.69 9.99
CA PHE A 370 -21.13 -13.11 9.59
C PHE A 370 -20.85 -14.11 10.73
N PHE A 371 -20.16 -13.65 11.79
CA PHE A 371 -19.74 -14.49 12.92
C PHE A 371 -20.51 -14.19 14.20
N THR A 372 -21.34 -13.16 14.23
CA THR A 372 -21.98 -12.67 15.46
C THR A 372 -23.48 -12.43 15.25
N PRO A 373 -24.31 -12.63 16.29
CA PRO A 373 -25.71 -12.25 16.24
C PRO A 373 -25.88 -10.72 16.12
N ASN A 374 -27.05 -10.31 15.65
CA ASN A 374 -27.36 -8.90 15.34
C ASN A 374 -27.20 -7.93 16.53
N ASP A 375 -27.35 -8.42 17.76
CA ASP A 375 -27.23 -7.62 18.97
C ASP A 375 -25.82 -7.52 19.55
N PHE A 376 -24.84 -8.22 18.95
CA PHE A 376 -23.44 -8.23 19.40
C PHE A 376 -22.85 -6.82 19.54
N PHE A 377 -22.98 -6.01 18.49
CA PHE A 377 -22.43 -4.66 18.48
C PHE A 377 -23.14 -3.76 19.48
N THR A 378 -24.45 -3.86 19.58
CA THR A 378 -25.25 -3.08 20.52
C THR A 378 -24.93 -3.42 21.97
N LYS A 379 -24.78 -4.71 22.31
CA LYS A 379 -24.41 -5.17 23.66
C LYS A 379 -23.05 -4.61 24.11
N LEU A 380 -22.10 -4.49 23.19
CA LEU A 380 -20.76 -4.00 23.46
C LEU A 380 -20.56 -2.52 23.12
N ASN A 381 -21.65 -1.79 22.83
CA ASN A 381 -21.65 -0.37 22.48
C ASN A 381 -20.79 -0.01 21.25
N PHE A 382 -20.67 -0.94 20.28
CA PHE A 382 -20.01 -0.68 19.02
C PHE A 382 -20.98 -0.17 17.96
N LYS A 383 -20.51 0.76 17.11
CA LYS A 383 -21.30 1.36 16.04
C LYS A 383 -20.46 1.59 14.80
N GLU A 384 -20.93 1.09 13.65
CA GLU A 384 -20.31 1.39 12.36
C GLU A 384 -20.46 2.88 12.03
N ILE A 385 -19.36 3.49 11.60
CA ILE A 385 -19.27 4.89 11.17
C ILE A 385 -19.29 4.93 9.65
N ASN A 386 -20.05 5.86 9.06
CA ASN A 386 -20.05 6.05 7.62
C ASN A 386 -18.62 6.35 7.13
N SER A 387 -18.26 5.81 5.98
CA SER A 387 -16.88 5.94 5.44
C SER A 387 -16.44 7.39 5.22
N LYS A 388 -17.37 8.32 4.98
CA LYS A 388 -17.10 9.76 4.85
C LYS A 388 -16.82 10.46 6.18
N ASP A 389 -17.32 9.89 7.29
CA ASP A 389 -17.26 10.48 8.63
C ASP A 389 -16.14 9.89 9.50
N ILE A 390 -15.43 8.90 8.97
CA ILE A 390 -14.29 8.28 9.67
C ILE A 390 -13.18 9.31 9.84
N ILE A 391 -12.65 9.41 11.06
CA ILE A 391 -11.53 10.28 11.41
C ILE A 391 -10.39 9.41 11.94
N ILE A 392 -9.21 9.45 11.33
CA ILE A 392 -8.03 8.70 11.74
C ILE A 392 -6.89 9.69 12.03
N LYS A 393 -7.06 10.44 13.08
CA LYS A 393 -6.18 11.55 13.44
C LYS A 393 -5.99 11.57 14.95
N LYS A 394 -4.98 12.32 15.43
CA LYS A 394 -4.76 12.51 16.86
C LYS A 394 -6.07 12.89 17.54
N TYR A 395 -6.41 12.14 18.58
CA TYR A 395 -7.54 12.45 19.46
C TYR A 395 -7.15 13.66 20.33
N ASN A 396 -7.91 14.72 20.27
CA ASN A 396 -7.67 15.95 21.04
C ASN A 396 -8.57 15.97 22.25
#